data_6936bc08766fde983a7a5db0e8ef85f7
#
_entry.id   6936bc08766fde983a7a5db0e8ef85f7
#
_cell.length_a   1.000
_cell.length_b   1.000
_cell.length_c   1.000
_cell.angle_alpha   90.00
_cell.angle_beta   90.00
_cell.angle_gamma   90.00
#
_symmetry.space_group_name_H-M   'P 1'
#
loop_
_entity.id
_entity.type
_entity.pdbx_description
1 polymer ?
#
loop_
_entity_poly.entity_id
_entity_poly.type
_entity_poly.pdbx_seq_one_letter_code
_entity_poly.pdbx_strand_id
1 'polypeptide(L)'
;MPQVSLEGLRWYDFYGVELPFSAMAGPRDTRRGVAAGFAHDPLGALLASVNIGVRANAQWGPRIFTAVIRGQITGPGTAALLANCQASYDQASRSEGVTGGQPLGNADVAEEAFRWAAYTPAAAVIDLVSAGPGPQGTTVRASTRLQVVWDGGDWKVIAPPGGDWGNSAAELSSLSGYTLFSGQGGGR
;
A
#
# COMPACT_ATOMS: atom_id res chain seq x y z
N MET A 1 -1.08 -1.23 -22.09
CA MET A 1 -0.93 -0.81 -20.69
C MET A 1 -0.75 0.69 -20.65
N PRO A 2 -1.25 1.38 -19.61
CA PRO A 2 -1.09 2.82 -19.52
C PRO A 2 0.38 3.18 -19.35
N GLN A 3 0.78 4.30 -19.93
CA GLN A 3 2.05 4.93 -19.64
C GLN A 3 1.80 6.00 -18.58
N VAL A 4 2.58 5.98 -17.50
CA VAL A 4 2.53 7.00 -16.46
C VAL A 4 3.89 7.70 -16.38
N SER A 5 3.87 9.01 -16.32
CA SER A 5 5.07 9.77 -15.97
C SER A 5 5.23 9.76 -14.46
N LEU A 6 6.39 9.36 -14.00
CA LEU A 6 6.78 9.45 -12.59
C LEU A 6 7.56 10.74 -12.29
N GLU A 7 7.70 11.60 -13.30
CA GLU A 7 8.33 12.91 -13.13
C GLU A 7 7.52 13.77 -12.16
N GLY A 8 8.22 14.42 -11.24
CA GLY A 8 7.58 15.26 -10.21
C GLY A 8 6.90 14.51 -9.07
N LEU A 9 7.03 13.17 -8.99
CA LEU A 9 6.69 12.46 -7.77
C LEU A 9 7.54 12.97 -6.62
N ARG A 10 6.88 13.11 -5.48
CA ARG A 10 7.49 13.39 -4.18
C ARG A 10 7.18 12.26 -3.23
N TRP A 11 7.93 12.21 -2.13
CA TRP A 11 7.83 11.15 -1.13
C TRP A 11 7.61 11.78 0.24
N TYR A 12 6.89 11.08 1.10
CA TYR A 12 6.73 11.47 2.49
C TYR A 12 6.81 10.23 3.39
N ASP A 13 7.39 10.41 4.54
CA ASP A 13 7.53 9.34 5.53
C ASP A 13 6.17 8.97 6.14
N PHE A 14 5.88 7.68 6.16
CA PHE A 14 4.75 7.10 6.85
C PHE A 14 5.24 5.95 7.73
N TYR A 15 5.66 6.28 8.95
CA TYR A 15 6.22 5.34 9.92
C TYR A 15 7.36 4.48 9.35
N GLY A 16 8.30 5.11 8.67
CA GLY A 16 9.46 4.49 8.06
C GLY A 16 9.25 3.95 6.64
N VAL A 17 8.03 4.02 6.10
CA VAL A 17 7.75 3.72 4.69
C VAL A 17 7.62 5.03 3.91
N GLU A 18 8.50 5.21 2.92
CA GLU A 18 8.40 6.34 1.99
C GLU A 18 7.25 6.12 1.01
N LEU A 19 6.21 6.96 1.09
CA LEU A 19 5.03 6.87 0.23
C LEU A 19 5.01 7.95 -0.84
N PRO A 20 4.72 7.59 -2.10
CA PRO A 20 4.70 8.54 -3.20
C PRO A 20 3.43 9.40 -3.20
N PHE A 21 3.59 10.67 -3.60
CA PHE A 21 2.49 11.55 -3.91
C PHE A 21 2.81 12.46 -5.10
N SER A 22 1.77 13.00 -5.72
CA SER A 22 1.85 13.96 -6.80
C SER A 22 0.89 15.12 -6.55
N ALA A 23 1.33 16.34 -6.80
CA ALA A 23 0.46 17.50 -6.71
C ALA A 23 -0.76 17.42 -7.66
N MET A 24 -0.61 16.71 -8.78
CA MET A 24 -1.66 16.53 -9.78
C MET A 24 -2.55 15.31 -9.49
N ALA A 25 -1.93 14.19 -9.09
CA ALA A 25 -2.62 12.89 -8.99
C ALA A 25 -2.94 12.46 -7.54
N GLY A 26 -2.50 13.19 -6.52
CA GLY A 26 -2.81 12.93 -5.11
C GLY A 26 -1.76 12.08 -4.38
N PRO A 27 -2.07 11.65 -3.14
CA PRO A 27 -3.27 12.00 -2.38
C PRO A 27 -3.32 13.48 -2.01
N ARG A 28 -4.52 14.07 -1.98
CA ARG A 28 -4.74 15.45 -1.56
C ARG A 28 -5.06 15.59 -0.07
N ASP A 29 -5.45 14.50 0.56
CA ASP A 29 -5.73 14.42 2.00
C ASP A 29 -5.09 13.16 2.58
N THR A 30 -4.24 13.35 3.60
CA THR A 30 -3.60 12.26 4.36
C THR A 30 -3.91 12.32 5.86
N ARG A 31 -4.93 13.10 6.23
CA ARG A 31 -5.33 13.27 7.63
C ARG A 31 -6.01 12.00 8.17
N ARG A 32 -5.93 11.81 9.49
CA ARG A 32 -6.53 10.68 10.22
C ARG A 32 -6.08 9.30 9.76
N GLY A 33 -4.87 9.20 9.21
CA GLY A 33 -4.29 7.93 8.76
C GLY A 33 -4.80 7.41 7.41
N VAL A 34 -5.78 8.07 6.79
CA VAL A 34 -6.23 7.74 5.42
C VAL A 34 -5.41 8.49 4.36
N ALA A 35 -5.52 8.07 3.11
CA ALA A 35 -5.00 8.79 1.97
C ALA A 35 -6.09 8.86 0.90
N ALA A 36 -6.54 10.06 0.55
CA ALA A 36 -7.71 10.28 -0.31
C ALA A 36 -7.49 11.45 -1.29
N GLY A 37 -8.40 11.58 -2.26
CA GLY A 37 -8.37 12.64 -3.26
C GLY A 37 -7.38 12.36 -4.38
N PHE A 38 -7.39 11.13 -4.87
CA PHE A 38 -6.59 10.72 -6.03
C PHE A 38 -7.27 11.16 -7.33
N ALA A 39 -6.47 11.45 -8.36
CA ALA A 39 -7.00 11.77 -9.68
C ALA A 39 -7.63 10.52 -10.35
N HIS A 40 -8.65 10.75 -11.18
CA HIS A 40 -9.28 9.68 -11.97
C HIS A 40 -8.46 9.41 -13.25
N ASP A 41 -7.23 8.97 -13.08
CA ASP A 41 -6.28 8.66 -14.15
C ASP A 41 -5.34 7.51 -13.73
N PRO A 42 -4.47 7.01 -14.64
CA PRO A 42 -3.57 5.90 -14.29
C PRO A 42 -2.62 6.22 -13.14
N LEU A 43 -2.10 7.43 -13.05
CA LEU A 43 -1.20 7.80 -11.96
C LEU A 43 -1.93 7.84 -10.61
N GLY A 44 -3.15 8.39 -10.58
CA GLY A 44 -3.99 8.37 -9.39
C GLY A 44 -4.34 6.95 -8.94
N ALA A 45 -4.64 6.03 -9.87
CA ALA A 45 -4.87 4.62 -9.56
C ALA A 45 -3.63 3.95 -8.94
N LEU A 46 -2.44 4.22 -9.49
CA LEU A 46 -1.17 3.73 -8.95
C LEU A 46 -0.91 4.27 -7.55
N LEU A 47 -1.03 5.58 -7.35
CA LEU A 47 -0.80 6.21 -6.05
C LEU A 47 -1.81 5.74 -5.00
N ALA A 48 -3.07 5.53 -5.38
CA ALA A 48 -4.10 4.97 -4.52
C ALA A 48 -3.76 3.55 -4.09
N SER A 49 -3.33 2.69 -5.02
CA SER A 49 -2.97 1.31 -4.70
C SER A 49 -1.83 1.24 -3.67
N VAL A 50 -0.79 2.04 -3.83
CA VAL A 50 0.34 2.12 -2.89
C VAL A 50 -0.13 2.66 -1.54
N ASN A 51 -0.73 3.84 -1.54
CA ASN A 51 -1.05 4.57 -0.31
C ASN A 51 -2.12 3.88 0.54
N ILE A 52 -3.16 3.32 -0.09
CA ILE A 52 -4.22 2.60 0.61
C ILE A 52 -3.73 1.19 1.01
N GLY A 53 -3.06 0.48 0.11
CA GLY A 53 -2.54 -0.86 0.36
C GLY A 53 -1.59 -0.92 1.56
N VAL A 54 -0.62 0.00 1.62
CA VAL A 54 0.30 0.09 2.75
C VAL A 54 -0.43 0.35 4.06
N ARG A 55 -1.40 1.28 4.08
CA ARG A 55 -2.14 1.65 5.30
C ARG A 55 -3.11 0.59 5.79
N ALA A 56 -3.55 -0.33 4.93
CA ALA A 56 -4.48 -1.40 5.26
C ALA A 56 -3.76 -2.61 5.87
N ASN A 57 -2.85 -2.38 6.82
CA ASN A 57 -2.06 -3.41 7.49
C ASN A 57 -2.10 -3.28 9.01
N ALA A 58 -2.01 -4.44 9.69
CA ALA A 58 -2.01 -4.54 11.14
C ALA A 58 -0.89 -3.71 11.81
N GLN A 59 0.27 -3.56 11.16
CA GLN A 59 1.43 -2.81 11.61
C GLN A 59 1.09 -1.40 12.14
N TRP A 60 0.09 -0.75 11.54
CA TRP A 60 -0.22 0.66 11.83
C TRP A 60 -1.22 0.85 12.96
N GLY A 61 -1.75 -0.23 13.52
CA GLY A 61 -2.71 -0.21 14.61
C GLY A 61 -4.14 0.16 14.20
N PRO A 62 -5.12 -0.16 15.06
CA PRO A 62 -6.54 -0.02 14.74
C PRO A 62 -7.00 1.42 14.52
N ARG A 63 -6.28 2.41 15.01
CA ARG A 63 -6.58 3.83 14.75
C ARG A 63 -6.40 4.20 13.28
N ILE A 64 -5.52 3.50 12.55
CA ILE A 64 -5.23 3.72 11.14
C ILE A 64 -5.96 2.69 10.28
N PHE A 65 -5.64 1.39 10.43
CA PHE A 65 -6.16 0.38 9.52
C PHE A 65 -7.69 0.28 9.54
N THR A 66 -8.36 0.54 10.67
CA THR A 66 -9.83 0.49 10.70
C THR A 66 -10.48 1.56 9.83
N ALA A 67 -9.97 2.79 9.90
CA ALA A 67 -10.48 3.89 9.07
C ALA A 67 -10.26 3.63 7.58
N VAL A 68 -9.06 3.14 7.23
CA VAL A 68 -8.69 2.79 5.85
C VAL A 68 -9.53 1.62 5.33
N ILE A 69 -9.62 0.51 6.08
CA ILE A 69 -10.35 -0.67 5.63
C ILE A 69 -11.84 -0.37 5.48
N ARG A 70 -12.46 0.33 6.41
CA ARG A 70 -13.89 0.67 6.33
C ARG A 70 -14.22 1.71 5.27
N GLY A 71 -13.30 2.65 5.01
CA GLY A 71 -13.56 3.77 4.09
C GLY A 71 -13.02 3.56 2.67
N GLN A 72 -11.93 2.81 2.52
CA GLN A 72 -11.16 2.78 1.29
C GLN A 72 -10.92 1.36 0.74
N ILE A 73 -11.31 0.31 1.48
CA ILE A 73 -11.31 -1.06 0.99
C ILE A 73 -12.74 -1.50 0.67
N THR A 74 -12.90 -2.24 -0.40
CA THR A 74 -14.19 -2.76 -0.87
C THR A 74 -14.09 -4.24 -1.24
N GLY A 75 -15.21 -4.87 -1.55
CA GLY A 75 -15.29 -6.27 -1.97
C GLY A 75 -15.54 -7.25 -0.81
N PRO A 76 -15.78 -8.53 -1.15
CA PRO A 76 -16.27 -9.52 -0.18
C PRO A 76 -15.26 -9.86 0.94
N GLY A 77 -13.96 -9.60 0.72
CA GLY A 77 -12.90 -9.84 1.70
C GLY A 77 -12.75 -8.75 2.78
N THR A 78 -13.48 -7.63 2.68
CA THR A 78 -13.27 -6.45 3.54
C THR A 78 -13.46 -6.76 5.03
N ALA A 79 -14.52 -7.49 5.39
CA ALA A 79 -14.77 -7.86 6.78
C ALA A 79 -13.71 -8.81 7.34
N ALA A 80 -13.27 -9.78 6.53
CA ALA A 80 -12.20 -10.70 6.88
C ALA A 80 -10.85 -9.97 7.05
N LEU A 81 -10.52 -9.03 6.16
CA LEU A 81 -9.31 -8.22 6.28
C LEU A 81 -9.29 -7.42 7.59
N LEU A 82 -10.41 -6.79 7.93
CA LEU A 82 -10.51 -6.04 9.19
C LEU A 82 -10.30 -6.95 10.41
N ALA A 83 -10.94 -8.13 10.42
CA ALA A 83 -10.81 -9.08 11.51
C ALA A 83 -9.37 -9.65 11.61
N ASN A 84 -8.75 -9.97 10.49
CA ASN A 84 -7.38 -10.47 10.44
C ASN A 84 -6.37 -9.41 10.90
N CYS A 85 -6.51 -8.15 10.46
CA CYS A 85 -5.68 -7.05 10.93
C CYS A 85 -5.82 -6.84 12.44
N GLN A 86 -7.05 -6.89 12.97
CA GLN A 86 -7.28 -6.74 14.41
C GLN A 86 -6.62 -7.89 15.21
N ALA A 87 -6.83 -9.13 14.78
CA ALA A 87 -6.25 -10.29 15.46
C ALA A 87 -4.71 -10.27 15.43
N SER A 88 -4.12 -9.95 14.29
CA SER A 88 -2.66 -9.83 14.14
C SER A 88 -2.10 -8.71 15.01
N TYR A 89 -2.76 -7.54 15.01
CA TYR A 89 -2.38 -6.43 15.87
C TYR A 89 -2.46 -6.78 17.35
N ASP A 90 -3.54 -7.39 17.80
CA ASP A 90 -3.74 -7.77 19.20
C ASP A 90 -2.69 -8.78 19.67
N GLN A 91 -2.25 -9.67 18.81
CA GLN A 91 -1.17 -10.61 19.11
C GLN A 91 0.17 -9.89 19.23
N ALA A 92 0.55 -9.10 18.20
CA ALA A 92 1.84 -8.41 18.15
C ALA A 92 1.95 -7.35 19.25
N SER A 93 0.91 -6.54 19.47
CA SER A 93 0.92 -5.49 20.50
C SER A 93 1.11 -6.04 21.91
N ARG A 94 0.53 -7.23 22.22
CA ARG A 94 0.79 -7.91 23.49
C ARG A 94 2.23 -8.37 23.63
N SER A 95 2.81 -8.90 22.55
CA SER A 95 4.21 -9.38 22.54
C SER A 95 5.22 -8.24 22.67
N GLU A 96 4.91 -7.07 22.09
CA GLU A 96 5.79 -5.91 22.04
C GLU A 96 5.49 -4.86 23.13
N GLY A 97 4.43 -5.05 23.92
CA GLY A 97 4.02 -4.11 24.97
C GLY A 97 3.44 -2.79 24.43
N VAL A 98 2.97 -2.77 23.20
CA VAL A 98 2.34 -1.60 22.58
C VAL A 98 0.90 -1.46 23.07
N THR A 99 0.51 -0.26 23.48
CA THR A 99 -0.83 0.02 24.02
C THR A 99 -1.53 1.15 23.26
N GLY A 100 -2.83 1.30 23.49
CA GLY A 100 -3.58 2.45 23.01
C GLY A 100 -3.83 2.49 21.51
N GLY A 101 -3.69 1.37 20.79
CA GLY A 101 -3.96 1.29 19.36
C GLY A 101 -2.92 2.04 18.52
N GLN A 102 -1.71 2.19 19.02
CA GLN A 102 -0.59 2.83 18.32
C GLN A 102 0.01 1.88 17.29
N PRO A 103 0.74 2.39 16.27
CA PRO A 103 1.57 1.56 15.41
C PRO A 103 2.54 0.70 16.20
N LEU A 104 2.84 -0.50 15.70
CA LEU A 104 3.80 -1.44 16.32
C LEU A 104 5.25 -0.94 16.21
N GLY A 105 5.51 0.10 15.45
CA GLY A 105 6.82 0.70 15.24
C GLY A 105 6.98 1.12 13.78
N ASN A 106 8.16 1.62 13.45
CA ASN A 106 8.49 1.93 12.06
C ASN A 106 8.73 0.64 11.26
N ALA A 107 8.33 0.63 10.01
CA ALA A 107 8.71 -0.41 9.06
C ALA A 107 9.94 0.04 8.27
N ASP A 108 10.89 -0.85 8.09
CA ASP A 108 12.03 -0.65 7.20
C ASP A 108 11.72 -1.31 5.85
N VAL A 109 10.74 -0.75 5.14
CA VAL A 109 10.23 -1.25 3.87
C VAL A 109 10.18 -0.12 2.86
N ALA A 110 10.63 -0.40 1.64
CA ALA A 110 10.56 0.51 0.50
C ALA A 110 9.63 -0.05 -0.58
N GLU A 111 8.78 0.82 -1.14
CA GLU A 111 7.99 0.51 -2.34
C GLU A 111 8.85 0.75 -3.59
N GLU A 112 9.46 -0.30 -4.11
CA GLU A 112 10.60 -0.23 -5.04
C GLU A 112 10.17 -0.12 -6.51
N ALA A 113 9.11 -0.85 -6.89
CA ALA A 113 8.69 -0.96 -8.28
C ALA A 113 7.21 -1.34 -8.42
N PHE A 114 6.69 -1.22 -9.63
CA PHE A 114 5.35 -1.67 -9.95
C PHE A 114 5.27 -2.23 -11.38
N ARG A 115 4.21 -3.00 -11.65
CA ARG A 115 3.85 -3.46 -12.98
C ARG A 115 2.35 -3.45 -13.15
N TRP A 116 1.88 -2.90 -14.28
CA TRP A 116 0.48 -3.02 -14.65
C TRP A 116 0.16 -4.44 -15.14
N ALA A 117 -0.81 -5.09 -14.51
CA ALA A 117 -1.40 -6.33 -15.02
C ALA A 117 -2.66 -6.04 -15.86
N ALA A 118 -3.45 -5.02 -15.47
CA ALA A 118 -4.59 -4.54 -16.27
C ALA A 118 -4.89 -3.07 -15.91
N TYR A 119 -5.53 -2.36 -16.86
CA TYR A 119 -6.02 -1.00 -16.63
C TYR A 119 -7.21 -0.68 -17.52
N THR A 120 -8.22 -0.08 -16.91
CA THR A 120 -9.31 0.66 -17.54
C THR A 120 -9.55 1.93 -16.72
N PRO A 121 -10.28 2.95 -17.21
CA PRO A 121 -10.64 4.11 -16.39
C PRO A 121 -11.42 3.75 -15.13
N ALA A 122 -12.12 2.62 -15.10
CA ALA A 122 -12.95 2.19 -13.95
C ALA A 122 -12.20 1.26 -12.99
N ALA A 123 -11.13 0.59 -13.41
CA ALA A 123 -10.43 -0.40 -12.58
C ALA A 123 -9.00 -0.64 -13.05
N ALA A 124 -8.13 -0.97 -12.13
CA ALA A 124 -6.76 -1.37 -12.44
C ALA A 124 -6.30 -2.55 -11.58
N VAL A 125 -5.35 -3.31 -12.13
CA VAL A 125 -4.63 -4.39 -11.42
C VAL A 125 -3.15 -4.08 -11.52
N ILE A 126 -2.50 -3.99 -10.36
CA ILE A 126 -1.11 -3.55 -10.23
C ILE A 126 -0.37 -4.56 -9.35
N ASP A 127 0.75 -5.05 -9.84
CA ASP A 127 1.72 -5.79 -9.04
C ASP A 127 2.69 -4.76 -8.44
N LEU A 128 2.64 -4.55 -7.14
CA LEU A 128 3.49 -3.63 -6.39
C LEU A 128 4.62 -4.42 -5.74
N VAL A 129 5.85 -3.94 -5.86
CA VAL A 129 7.03 -4.57 -5.25
C VAL A 129 7.48 -3.77 -4.05
N SER A 130 7.45 -4.45 -2.89
CA SER A 130 8.01 -3.94 -1.64
C SER A 130 9.32 -4.67 -1.35
N ALA A 131 10.31 -3.95 -0.86
CA ALA A 131 11.61 -4.46 -0.44
C ALA A 131 11.85 -4.15 1.03
N GLY A 132 12.38 -5.11 1.76
CA GLY A 132 12.71 -4.96 3.18
C GLY A 132 13.94 -5.76 3.57
N PRO A 133 14.42 -5.61 4.83
CA PRO A 133 15.57 -6.35 5.32
C PRO A 133 15.26 -7.84 5.43
N GLY A 134 16.17 -8.64 4.92
CA GLY A 134 16.18 -10.09 5.04
C GLY A 134 17.27 -10.60 5.97
N PRO A 135 17.37 -11.92 6.14
CA PRO A 135 18.42 -12.55 6.94
C PRO A 135 19.83 -12.14 6.48
N GLN A 136 20.74 -12.00 7.43
CA GLN A 136 22.17 -11.74 7.17
C GLN A 136 22.46 -10.48 6.33
N GLY A 137 21.59 -9.45 6.43
CA GLY A 137 21.75 -8.20 5.69
C GLY A 137 21.37 -8.28 4.21
N THR A 138 20.66 -9.32 3.80
CA THR A 138 20.09 -9.41 2.45
C THR A 138 18.86 -8.51 2.31
N THR A 139 18.45 -8.24 1.08
CA THR A 139 17.17 -7.60 0.78
C THR A 139 16.18 -8.65 0.28
N VAL A 140 15.03 -8.75 0.94
CA VAL A 140 13.91 -9.58 0.49
C VAL A 140 12.92 -8.70 -0.25
N ARG A 141 12.41 -9.20 -1.37
CA ARG A 141 11.38 -8.54 -2.19
C ARG A 141 10.16 -9.40 -2.28
N ALA A 142 9.00 -8.77 -2.18
CA ALA A 142 7.72 -9.40 -2.46
C ALA A 142 6.92 -8.56 -3.47
N SER A 143 6.28 -9.22 -4.41
CA SER A 143 5.32 -8.60 -5.30
C SER A 143 3.91 -8.89 -4.80
N THR A 144 3.16 -7.85 -4.47
CA THR A 144 1.77 -7.96 -4.01
C THR A 144 0.83 -7.47 -5.11
N ARG A 145 -0.14 -8.29 -5.51
CA ARG A 145 -1.15 -7.91 -6.47
C ARG A 145 -2.26 -7.13 -5.80
N LEU A 146 -2.43 -5.89 -6.23
CA LEU A 146 -3.47 -4.98 -5.78
C LEU A 146 -4.47 -4.73 -6.90
N GLN A 147 -5.75 -4.69 -6.56
CA GLN A 147 -6.82 -4.31 -7.47
C GLN A 147 -7.48 -3.03 -6.95
N VAL A 148 -7.66 -2.06 -7.82
CA VAL A 148 -8.35 -0.82 -7.48
C VAL A 148 -9.52 -0.59 -8.41
N VAL A 149 -10.57 0.03 -7.89
CA VAL A 149 -11.78 0.42 -8.63
C VAL A 149 -12.11 1.86 -8.33
N TRP A 150 -12.62 2.56 -9.35
CA TRP A 150 -13.16 3.91 -9.18
C TRP A 150 -14.63 3.82 -8.74
N ASP A 151 -14.97 4.40 -7.61
CA ASP A 151 -16.34 4.35 -7.06
C ASP A 151 -17.18 5.60 -7.34
N GLY A 152 -16.72 6.45 -8.27
CA GLY A 152 -17.37 7.70 -8.65
C GLY A 152 -16.86 8.92 -7.89
N GLY A 153 -16.05 8.76 -6.86
CA GLY A 153 -15.50 9.86 -6.05
C GLY A 153 -13.99 9.72 -5.79
N ASP A 154 -13.51 8.50 -5.65
CA ASP A 154 -12.09 8.20 -5.42
C ASP A 154 -11.78 6.74 -5.80
N TRP A 155 -10.51 6.37 -5.83
CA TRP A 155 -10.07 5.00 -5.96
C TRP A 155 -10.22 4.24 -4.64
N LYS A 156 -10.72 3.01 -4.71
CA LYS A 156 -10.78 2.06 -3.60
C LYS A 156 -10.02 0.80 -3.95
N VAL A 157 -9.37 0.21 -2.96
CA VAL A 157 -8.68 -1.08 -3.12
C VAL A 157 -9.68 -2.22 -2.86
N ILE A 158 -9.64 -3.25 -3.69
CA ILE A 158 -10.39 -4.48 -3.44
C ILE A 158 -9.64 -5.30 -2.40
N ALA A 159 -10.34 -5.75 -1.38
CA ALA A 159 -9.78 -6.60 -0.34
C ALA A 159 -9.15 -7.88 -0.93
N PRO A 160 -8.01 -8.33 -0.40
CA PRO A 160 -7.37 -9.55 -0.88
C PRO A 160 -8.23 -10.79 -0.60
N PRO A 161 -8.02 -11.89 -1.34
CA PRO A 161 -8.71 -13.15 -1.09
C PRO A 161 -8.57 -13.61 0.36
N GLY A 162 -9.70 -13.95 0.99
CA GLY A 162 -9.71 -14.35 2.40
C GLY A 162 -9.35 -13.24 3.41
N GLY A 163 -9.22 -11.99 2.95
CA GLY A 163 -8.79 -10.87 3.80
C GLY A 163 -7.34 -10.97 4.25
N ASP A 164 -6.48 -11.56 3.45
CA ASP A 164 -5.06 -11.74 3.76
C ASP A 164 -4.20 -11.33 2.56
N TRP A 165 -3.35 -10.32 2.74
CA TRP A 165 -2.42 -9.85 1.71
C TRP A 165 -1.43 -10.92 1.27
N GLY A 166 -1.07 -11.87 2.14
CA GLY A 166 -0.22 -13.00 1.81
C GLY A 166 -0.77 -13.85 0.66
N ASN A 167 -2.11 -13.93 0.51
CA ASN A 167 -2.75 -14.65 -0.61
C ASN A 167 -2.62 -13.92 -1.95
N SER A 168 -2.17 -12.67 -1.95
CA SER A 168 -1.92 -11.84 -3.14
C SER A 168 -0.43 -11.52 -3.33
N ALA A 169 0.46 -12.03 -2.46
CA ALA A 169 1.88 -11.77 -2.47
C ALA A 169 2.68 -12.99 -2.93
N ALA A 170 3.80 -12.72 -3.59
CA ALA A 170 4.78 -13.73 -3.98
C ALA A 170 6.20 -13.16 -3.80
N GLU A 171 7.13 -14.01 -3.36
CA GLU A 171 8.54 -13.65 -3.32
C GLU A 171 9.05 -13.33 -4.73
N LEU A 172 9.90 -12.31 -4.83
CA LEU A 172 10.43 -11.83 -6.08
C LEU A 172 11.97 -11.82 -6.08
N SER A 173 12.55 -12.55 -7.02
CA SER A 173 14.02 -12.63 -7.19
C SER A 173 14.57 -11.62 -8.20
N SER A 174 13.74 -11.01 -9.03
CA SER A 174 14.17 -10.08 -10.10
C SER A 174 13.11 -9.00 -10.36
N LEU A 175 13.57 -7.78 -10.62
CA LEU A 175 12.73 -6.64 -11.02
C LEU A 175 12.51 -6.56 -12.55
N SER A 176 12.93 -7.59 -13.30
CA SER A 176 12.72 -7.62 -14.75
C SER A 176 11.22 -7.52 -15.09
N GLY A 177 10.86 -6.60 -15.97
CA GLY A 177 9.48 -6.35 -16.37
C GLY A 177 8.67 -5.47 -15.40
N TYR A 178 9.31 -4.91 -14.37
CA TYR A 178 8.74 -3.90 -13.50
C TYR A 178 9.28 -2.51 -13.83
N THR A 179 8.49 -1.50 -13.57
CA THR A 179 8.90 -0.09 -13.63
C THR A 179 9.34 0.35 -12.24
N LEU A 180 10.56 0.82 -12.11
CA LEU A 180 11.08 1.33 -10.84
C LEU A 180 10.44 2.67 -10.49
N PHE A 181 10.13 2.87 -9.22
CA PHE A 181 9.86 4.20 -8.71
C PHE A 181 11.16 5.00 -8.68
N SER A 182 11.30 5.98 -9.57
CA SER A 182 12.44 6.88 -9.57
C SER A 182 12.39 7.83 -8.37
N GLY A 183 13.48 7.92 -7.61
CA GLY A 183 13.61 8.87 -6.49
C GLY A 183 13.82 8.26 -5.10
N GLN A 184 13.77 6.95 -4.95
CA GLN A 184 14.11 6.27 -3.69
C GLN A 184 15.62 6.01 -3.56
N GLY A 185 16.45 7.00 -3.65
CA GLY A 185 17.90 6.72 -3.64
C GLY A 185 18.78 7.93 -3.38
N GLY A 186 18.41 8.77 -2.46
CA GLY A 186 19.19 9.97 -2.21
C GLY A 186 19.05 10.51 -0.79
N GLY A 187 19.23 9.69 0.23
CA GLY A 187 19.19 10.16 1.60
C GLY A 187 19.74 9.15 2.59
N ARG A 188 21.04 8.89 2.56
CA ARG A 188 21.83 8.44 3.70
C ARG A 188 23.02 9.35 3.86
#